data_0203bd854cbd7383103667cb7e5b20f2
#
_entry.id   0203bd854cbd7383103667cb7e5b20f2
#
_cell.length_a   1.000
_cell.length_b   1.000
_cell.length_c   1.000
_cell.angle_alpha   90.00
_cell.angle_beta   90.00
_cell.angle_gamma   90.00
#
_symmetry.space_group_name_H-M   'P 1'
#
loop_
_entity.id
_entity.type
_entity.pdbx_description
1 polymer ?
#
loop_
_entity_poly.entity_id
_entity_poly.type
_entity_poly.pdbx_seq_one_letter_code
_entity_poly.pdbx_strand_id
1 'polypeptide(L)'
;MNTIIYKRLKFFKVILRTRYAFSYYKKPLKSILKWAVADTENHNFLYPLTSLNMQYLLHFLSNTFGVSNATVQVYLDEILNDEILTKNLLKRMRLNRSPKDTFPYFGRRIGWYVIVRILKPKVIFESGVFEGLGAIALISALKRNTIEGFPGNYIGTDIALGSGGLLSNQDLKFGKIIINDTSVVINELNEEIDLFISDGDHSSEFEWNELNAVINKLSKKSCVLSDNSHTSGVLAEWSVRNGRKFYFFKEEPEGHWYPGAGIGISLEED
;
A
#
# COMPACT_ATOMS: atom_id res chain seq x y z
N MET A 1 -3.18 17.58 56.52
CA MET A 1 -2.09 17.06 55.65
C MET A 1 -1.59 18.22 54.80
N ASN A 2 -0.30 18.57 54.90
CA ASN A 2 0.26 19.82 54.41
C ASN A 2 0.07 19.94 52.88
N THR A 3 -0.54 21.01 52.41
CA THR A 3 -0.81 21.30 50.96
C THR A 3 0.45 21.15 50.09
N ILE A 4 1.63 21.42 50.67
CA ILE A 4 2.93 21.28 50.01
C ILE A 4 3.28 19.80 49.77
N ILE A 5 3.02 18.90 50.75
CA ILE A 5 3.26 17.46 50.64
C ILE A 5 2.35 16.86 49.54
N TYR A 6 1.08 17.26 49.51
CA TYR A 6 0.12 16.80 48.49
C TYR A 6 0.53 17.24 47.10
N LYS A 7 0.96 18.51 46.90
CA LYS A 7 1.46 19.00 45.60
C LYS A 7 2.72 18.24 45.17
N ARG A 8 3.67 17.95 46.05
CA ARG A 8 4.88 17.17 45.74
C ARG A 8 4.53 15.72 45.34
N LEU A 9 3.65 15.05 46.07
CA LEU A 9 3.17 13.71 45.74
C LEU A 9 2.46 13.68 44.39
N LYS A 10 1.63 14.68 44.07
CA LYS A 10 0.98 14.82 42.77
C LYS A 10 1.99 14.99 41.65
N PHE A 11 3.03 15.79 41.86
CA PHE A 11 4.10 16.00 40.89
C PHE A 11 4.89 14.71 40.61
N PHE A 12 5.29 13.98 41.66
CA PHE A 12 5.95 12.68 41.49
C PHE A 12 5.08 11.67 40.75
N LYS A 13 3.79 11.63 41.04
CA LYS A 13 2.83 10.78 40.33
C LYS A 13 2.77 11.11 38.86
N VAL A 14 2.79 12.40 38.46
CA VAL A 14 2.81 12.84 37.06
C VAL A 14 4.10 12.34 36.39
N ILE A 15 5.26 12.54 37.00
CA ILE A 15 6.54 12.10 36.44
C ILE A 15 6.54 10.58 36.21
N LEU A 16 6.12 9.79 37.21
CA LEU A 16 6.10 8.33 37.10
C LEU A 16 5.15 7.87 35.98
N ARG A 17 3.96 8.45 35.91
CA ARG A 17 2.97 8.12 34.86
C ARG A 17 3.48 8.51 33.48
N THR A 18 4.07 9.70 33.32
CA THR A 18 4.68 10.15 32.08
C THR A 18 5.81 9.22 31.66
N ARG A 19 6.74 8.88 32.58
CA ARG A 19 7.82 7.94 32.32
C ARG A 19 7.30 6.56 31.88
N TYR A 20 6.26 6.07 32.54
CA TYR A 20 5.61 4.81 32.18
C TYR A 20 5.03 4.87 30.77
N ALA A 21 4.24 5.88 30.45
CA ALA A 21 3.66 6.08 29.12
C ALA A 21 4.75 6.20 28.03
N PHE A 22 5.77 7.05 28.26
CA PHE A 22 6.88 7.21 27.33
C PHE A 22 7.71 5.95 27.12
N SER A 23 7.66 4.98 28.04
CA SER A 23 8.36 3.71 27.83
C SER A 23 7.90 2.95 26.60
N TYR A 24 6.63 3.11 26.21
CA TYR A 24 6.06 2.52 24.99
C TYR A 24 6.49 3.24 23.71
N TYR A 25 6.91 4.50 23.80
CA TYR A 25 7.31 5.33 22.65
C TYR A 25 8.82 5.37 22.42
N LYS A 26 9.63 4.68 23.24
CA LYS A 26 11.10 4.69 23.11
C LYS A 26 11.56 4.22 21.72
N LYS A 27 10.97 3.12 21.20
CA LYS A 27 11.34 2.55 19.89
C LYS A 27 10.97 3.50 18.75
N PRO A 28 9.72 4.02 18.66
CA PRO A 28 9.36 5.05 17.66
C PRO A 28 10.22 6.31 17.75
N LEU A 29 10.46 6.86 18.96
CA LEU A 29 11.31 8.04 19.12
C LEU A 29 12.74 7.82 18.64
N LYS A 30 13.32 6.65 18.92
CA LYS A 30 14.65 6.30 18.40
C LYS A 30 14.65 6.21 16.88
N SER A 31 13.62 5.66 16.27
CA SER A 31 13.47 5.60 14.80
C SER A 31 13.35 6.99 14.19
N ILE A 32 12.56 7.89 14.80
CA ILE A 32 12.44 9.29 14.37
C ILE A 32 13.80 9.99 14.41
N LEU A 33 14.53 9.90 15.55
CA LEU A 33 15.83 10.54 15.70
C LEU A 33 16.87 9.97 14.72
N LYS A 34 16.87 8.64 14.52
CA LYS A 34 17.76 8.00 13.54
C LYS A 34 17.47 8.50 12.12
N TRP A 35 16.21 8.61 11.74
CA TRP A 35 15.81 9.11 10.43
C TRP A 35 16.15 10.61 10.27
N ALA A 36 15.87 11.42 11.27
CA ALA A 36 16.11 12.87 11.22
C ALA A 36 17.58 13.25 10.99
N VAL A 37 18.53 12.39 11.36
CA VAL A 37 19.97 12.60 11.11
C VAL A 37 20.48 11.78 9.92
N ALA A 38 19.64 10.95 9.32
CA ALA A 38 19.99 10.20 8.12
C ALA A 38 19.83 11.10 6.88
N ASP A 39 20.64 10.82 5.88
CA ASP A 39 20.60 11.55 4.62
C ASP A 39 20.00 10.62 3.54
N THR A 40 18.69 10.38 3.67
CA THR A 40 17.86 9.58 2.78
C THR A 40 16.80 10.45 2.11
N GLU A 41 15.90 9.87 1.32
CA GLU A 41 14.82 10.62 0.67
C GLU A 41 13.93 11.34 1.69
N ASN A 42 13.33 12.47 1.28
CA ASN A 42 12.53 13.31 2.19
C ASN A 42 11.17 12.70 2.53
N HIS A 43 10.54 11.98 1.60
CA HIS A 43 9.21 11.40 1.79
C HIS A 43 9.25 10.05 2.50
N ASN A 44 10.32 9.33 2.35
CA ASN A 44 10.68 8.15 3.14
C ASN A 44 9.58 7.09 3.28
N PHE A 45 8.99 6.70 2.16
CA PHE A 45 8.01 5.57 2.11
C PHE A 45 8.65 4.27 1.63
N LEU A 46 9.99 4.18 1.68
CA LEU A 46 10.78 3.01 1.32
C LEU A 46 11.23 2.30 2.60
N TYR A 47 10.47 1.35 3.07
CA TYR A 47 10.75 0.58 4.27
C TYR A 47 10.38 -0.89 4.09
N PRO A 48 11.10 -1.82 4.75
CA PRO A 48 10.66 -3.19 4.89
C PRO A 48 9.59 -3.27 5.98
N LEU A 49 8.75 -4.29 5.92
CA LEU A 49 7.87 -4.65 7.02
C LEU A 49 8.64 -5.47 8.06
N THR A 50 8.23 -5.40 9.35
CA THR A 50 8.82 -6.26 10.37
C THR A 50 8.58 -7.74 10.04
N SER A 51 9.48 -8.62 10.48
CA SER A 51 9.34 -10.07 10.25
C SER A 51 8.02 -10.62 10.79
N LEU A 52 7.54 -10.09 11.92
CA LEU A 52 6.23 -10.47 12.49
C LEU A 52 5.08 -9.97 11.59
N ASN A 53 5.18 -8.74 11.09
CA ASN A 53 4.17 -8.17 10.23
C ASN A 53 4.09 -8.89 8.86
N MET A 54 5.24 -9.37 8.34
CA MET A 54 5.27 -10.23 7.17
C MET A 54 4.55 -11.56 7.39
N GLN A 55 4.70 -12.19 8.56
CA GLN A 55 3.93 -13.39 8.92
C GLN A 55 2.43 -13.08 8.98
N TYR A 56 2.05 -11.94 9.59
CA TYR A 56 0.64 -11.51 9.62
C TYR A 56 0.09 -11.25 8.21
N LEU A 57 0.86 -10.62 7.33
CA LEU A 57 0.47 -10.41 5.94
C LEU A 57 0.21 -11.73 5.21
N LEU A 58 1.10 -12.72 5.39
CA LEU A 58 0.94 -14.05 4.82
C LEU A 58 -0.39 -14.68 5.24
N HIS A 59 -0.65 -14.76 6.55
CA HIS A 59 -1.88 -15.36 7.08
C HIS A 59 -3.12 -14.54 6.72
N PHE A 60 -3.02 -13.22 6.71
CA PHE A 60 -4.10 -12.33 6.30
C PHE A 60 -4.52 -12.61 4.86
N LEU A 61 -3.58 -12.61 3.92
CA LEU A 61 -3.86 -12.86 2.50
C LEU A 61 -4.37 -14.29 2.26
N SER A 62 -3.77 -15.29 2.92
CA SER A 62 -4.23 -16.68 2.85
C SER A 62 -5.70 -16.82 3.24
N ASN A 63 -6.08 -16.23 4.38
CA ASN A 63 -7.44 -16.31 4.89
C ASN A 63 -8.42 -15.47 4.06
N THR A 64 -8.03 -14.27 3.62
CA THR A 64 -8.88 -13.36 2.86
C THR A 64 -9.25 -13.95 1.49
N PHE A 65 -8.31 -14.63 0.84
CA PHE A 65 -8.50 -15.17 -0.51
C PHE A 65 -8.70 -16.70 -0.56
N GLY A 66 -8.76 -17.37 0.58
CA GLY A 66 -8.98 -18.82 0.64
C GLY A 66 -7.88 -19.65 -0.02
N VAL A 67 -6.65 -19.16 -0.05
CA VAL A 67 -5.50 -19.88 -0.63
C VAL A 67 -4.57 -20.39 0.47
N SER A 68 -3.71 -21.38 0.17
CA SER A 68 -2.79 -21.92 1.17
C SER A 68 -1.70 -20.91 1.55
N ASN A 69 -1.20 -20.99 2.80
CA ASN A 69 -0.03 -20.21 3.23
C ASN A 69 1.19 -20.49 2.33
N ALA A 70 1.36 -21.72 1.86
CA ALA A 70 2.44 -22.07 0.95
C ALA A 70 2.36 -21.31 -0.38
N THR A 71 1.16 -21.16 -0.93
CA THR A 71 0.94 -20.37 -2.16
C THR A 71 1.29 -18.88 -1.94
N VAL A 72 0.83 -18.30 -0.83
CA VAL A 72 1.15 -16.91 -0.50
C VAL A 72 2.65 -16.73 -0.29
N GLN A 73 3.32 -17.68 0.39
CA GLN A 73 4.77 -17.62 0.61
C GLN A 73 5.54 -17.63 -0.72
N VAL A 74 5.17 -18.48 -1.66
CA VAL A 74 5.78 -18.49 -3.00
C VAL A 74 5.69 -17.14 -3.67
N TYR A 75 4.52 -16.49 -3.63
CA TYR A 75 4.34 -15.17 -4.24
C TYR A 75 5.08 -14.04 -3.49
N LEU A 76 5.20 -14.14 -2.17
CA LEU A 76 6.05 -13.22 -1.40
C LEU A 76 7.52 -13.39 -1.79
N ASP A 77 8.00 -14.63 -1.91
CA ASP A 77 9.38 -14.92 -2.29
C ASP A 77 9.70 -14.45 -3.71
N GLU A 78 8.73 -14.50 -4.63
CA GLU A 78 8.90 -14.01 -6.01
C GLU A 78 9.31 -12.53 -6.05
N ILE A 79 8.62 -11.65 -5.33
CA ILE A 79 8.92 -10.22 -5.35
C ILE A 79 10.11 -9.85 -4.45
N LEU A 80 10.24 -10.53 -3.31
CA LEU A 80 11.31 -10.25 -2.33
C LEU A 80 12.69 -10.66 -2.86
N ASN A 81 12.77 -11.73 -3.66
CA ASN A 81 14.01 -12.28 -4.18
C ASN A 81 14.26 -11.92 -5.67
N ASP A 82 13.46 -11.00 -6.26
CA ASP A 82 13.69 -10.55 -7.64
C ASP A 82 14.84 -9.53 -7.68
N GLU A 83 16.07 -10.07 -7.77
CA GLU A 83 17.30 -9.25 -7.85
C GLU A 83 17.33 -8.34 -9.08
N ILE A 84 16.75 -8.80 -10.21
CA ILE A 84 16.72 -8.03 -11.46
C ILE A 84 15.79 -6.82 -11.30
N LEU A 85 14.60 -7.02 -10.75
CA LEU A 85 13.66 -5.97 -10.43
C LEU A 85 14.29 -4.95 -9.47
N THR A 86 14.85 -5.45 -8.36
CA THR A 86 15.51 -4.65 -7.34
C THR A 86 16.64 -3.79 -7.92
N LYS A 87 17.55 -4.38 -8.69
CA LYS A 87 18.66 -3.68 -9.32
C LYS A 87 18.23 -2.61 -10.30
N ASN A 88 17.24 -2.93 -11.14
CA ASN A 88 16.71 -2.00 -12.13
C ASN A 88 15.96 -0.84 -11.49
N LEU A 89 15.17 -1.12 -10.46
CA LEU A 89 14.43 -0.11 -9.73
C LEU A 89 15.38 0.82 -8.95
N LEU A 90 16.37 0.25 -8.26
CA LEU A 90 17.38 1.03 -7.55
C LEU A 90 18.15 1.99 -8.48
N LYS A 91 18.49 1.55 -9.70
CA LYS A 91 19.10 2.41 -10.71
C LYS A 91 18.21 3.60 -11.07
N ARG A 92 16.90 3.36 -11.27
CA ARG A 92 15.92 4.42 -11.62
C ARG A 92 15.68 5.38 -10.46
N MET A 93 15.60 4.87 -9.23
CA MET A 93 15.44 5.69 -8.02
C MET A 93 16.62 6.63 -7.81
N ARG A 94 17.84 6.18 -8.02
CA ARG A 94 19.04 7.02 -7.90
C ARG A 94 19.09 8.19 -8.88
N LEU A 95 18.37 8.11 -9.99
CA LEU A 95 18.25 9.22 -10.96
C LEU A 95 17.20 10.25 -10.52
N ASN A 96 16.19 9.83 -9.78
CA ASN A 96 15.01 10.63 -9.45
C ASN A 96 14.94 11.02 -7.96
N ARG A 97 15.73 10.38 -7.09
CA ARG A 97 15.71 10.55 -5.63
C ARG A 97 17.10 10.73 -5.05
N SER A 98 17.19 10.65 -3.72
CA SER A 98 18.48 10.69 -3.02
C SER A 98 19.39 9.53 -3.48
N PRO A 99 20.65 9.82 -3.84
CA PRO A 99 21.62 8.78 -4.19
C PRO A 99 22.00 7.87 -3.00
N LYS A 100 21.57 8.19 -1.79
CA LYS A 100 21.81 7.42 -0.58
C LYS A 100 20.73 6.39 -0.27
N ASP A 101 19.63 6.36 -1.02
CA ASP A 101 18.66 5.29 -0.95
C ASP A 101 19.31 3.98 -1.40
N THR A 102 19.37 3.04 -0.47
CA THR A 102 20.17 1.82 -0.66
C THR A 102 19.36 0.61 -1.12
N PHE A 103 18.04 0.64 -0.93
CA PHE A 103 17.17 -0.47 -1.29
C PHE A 103 15.72 -0.01 -1.60
N PRO A 104 15.12 -0.49 -2.69
CA PRO A 104 13.76 -0.13 -3.08
C PRO A 104 12.73 -1.01 -2.36
N TYR A 105 12.52 -0.76 -1.08
CA TYR A 105 11.49 -1.46 -0.33
C TYR A 105 10.09 -1.08 -0.80
N PHE A 106 9.20 -2.06 -0.89
CA PHE A 106 7.83 -1.86 -1.35
C PHE A 106 6.82 -1.62 -0.21
N GLY A 107 7.20 -1.86 1.07
CA GLY A 107 6.26 -1.79 2.18
C GLY A 107 5.03 -2.68 1.95
N ARG A 108 3.84 -2.18 2.26
CA ARG A 108 2.56 -2.90 2.05
C ARG A 108 2.29 -3.32 0.60
N ARG A 109 2.93 -2.67 -0.39
CA ARG A 109 2.72 -2.98 -1.82
C ARG A 109 3.19 -4.38 -2.22
N ILE A 110 3.98 -5.04 -1.36
CA ILE A 110 4.23 -6.49 -1.46
C ILE A 110 2.90 -7.26 -1.43
N GLY A 111 1.95 -6.85 -0.58
CA GLY A 111 0.60 -7.43 -0.53
C GLY A 111 -0.17 -7.22 -1.84
N TRP A 112 -0.05 -6.05 -2.48
CA TRP A 112 -0.68 -5.81 -3.79
C TRP A 112 -0.15 -6.76 -4.87
N TYR A 113 1.18 -6.99 -4.89
CA TYR A 113 1.77 -7.99 -5.77
C TYR A 113 1.13 -9.37 -5.57
N VAL A 114 1.06 -9.84 -4.31
CA VAL A 114 0.48 -11.14 -3.98
C VAL A 114 -0.99 -11.23 -4.38
N ILE A 115 -1.77 -10.17 -4.15
CA ILE A 115 -3.18 -10.10 -4.54
C ILE A 115 -3.33 -10.27 -6.06
N VAL A 116 -2.52 -9.58 -6.86
CA VAL A 116 -2.51 -9.74 -8.33
C VAL A 116 -2.11 -11.16 -8.75
N ARG A 117 -1.14 -11.78 -8.05
CA ARG A 117 -0.75 -13.17 -8.32
C ARG A 117 -1.86 -14.17 -8.02
N ILE A 118 -2.66 -13.93 -6.97
CA ILE A 118 -3.79 -14.79 -6.58
C ILE A 118 -4.96 -14.59 -7.56
N LEU A 119 -5.37 -13.35 -7.79
CA LEU A 119 -6.58 -13.03 -8.55
C LEU A 119 -6.42 -13.21 -10.06
N LYS A 120 -5.20 -13.03 -10.59
CA LYS A 120 -4.89 -13.05 -12.03
C LYS A 120 -5.82 -12.13 -12.85
N PRO A 121 -5.94 -10.84 -12.45
CA PRO A 121 -6.87 -9.91 -13.04
C PRO A 121 -6.53 -9.64 -14.50
N LYS A 122 -7.56 -9.45 -15.34
CA LYS A 122 -7.41 -9.01 -16.74
C LYS A 122 -7.18 -7.51 -16.80
N VAL A 123 -7.86 -6.75 -15.95
CA VAL A 123 -7.73 -5.30 -15.88
C VAL A 123 -7.47 -4.86 -14.44
N ILE A 124 -6.34 -4.19 -14.25
CA ILE A 124 -6.00 -3.48 -13.01
C ILE A 124 -6.14 -1.99 -13.28
N PHE A 125 -6.84 -1.29 -12.39
CA PHE A 125 -6.97 0.17 -12.44
C PHE A 125 -6.46 0.76 -11.11
N GLU A 126 -5.45 1.64 -11.19
CA GLU A 126 -4.88 2.36 -10.04
C GLU A 126 -5.16 3.86 -10.17
N SER A 127 -5.80 4.42 -9.16
CA SER A 127 -5.92 5.85 -8.98
C SER A 127 -4.81 6.36 -8.07
N GLY A 128 -4.05 7.36 -8.52
CA GLY A 128 -2.90 7.87 -7.79
C GLY A 128 -1.64 7.04 -8.02
N VAL A 129 -0.97 7.25 -9.14
CA VAL A 129 0.26 6.50 -9.49
C VAL A 129 1.49 7.09 -8.81
N PHE A 130 1.52 8.41 -8.59
CA PHE A 130 2.68 9.13 -8.06
C PHE A 130 3.97 8.76 -8.82
N GLU A 131 5.05 8.36 -8.14
CA GLU A 131 6.30 7.94 -8.80
C GLU A 131 6.21 6.57 -9.49
N GLY A 132 5.19 5.75 -9.18
CA GLY A 132 4.93 4.46 -9.81
C GLY A 132 5.46 3.25 -9.07
N LEU A 133 5.76 3.34 -7.76
CA LEU A 133 6.22 2.18 -6.99
C LEU A 133 5.12 1.11 -6.86
N GLY A 134 3.85 1.54 -6.65
CA GLY A 134 2.67 0.67 -6.67
C GLY A 134 2.52 -0.01 -8.04
N ALA A 135 2.51 0.80 -9.10
CA ALA A 135 2.43 0.33 -10.48
C ALA A 135 3.50 -0.72 -10.82
N ILE A 136 4.75 -0.55 -10.34
CA ILE A 136 5.83 -1.53 -10.55
C ILE A 136 5.50 -2.87 -9.87
N ALA A 137 4.99 -2.87 -8.65
CA ALA A 137 4.61 -4.10 -7.96
C ALA A 137 3.48 -4.82 -8.73
N LEU A 138 2.43 -4.09 -9.12
CA LEU A 138 1.29 -4.60 -9.88
C LEU A 138 1.71 -5.16 -11.25
N ILE A 139 2.48 -4.40 -12.02
CA ILE A 139 2.96 -4.80 -13.35
C ILE A 139 3.93 -5.99 -13.25
N SER A 140 4.77 -6.06 -12.22
CA SER A 140 5.67 -7.21 -12.01
C SER A 140 4.88 -8.50 -11.78
N ALA A 141 3.77 -8.44 -11.06
CA ALA A 141 2.86 -9.56 -10.89
C ALA A 141 2.15 -9.93 -12.21
N LEU A 142 1.68 -8.93 -12.99
CA LEU A 142 1.09 -9.18 -14.31
C LEU A 142 2.05 -9.86 -15.28
N LYS A 143 3.34 -9.49 -15.26
CA LYS A 143 4.38 -10.16 -16.08
C LYS A 143 4.47 -11.66 -15.74
N ARG A 144 4.48 -12.01 -14.45
CA ARG A 144 4.50 -13.40 -13.99
C ARG A 144 3.23 -14.13 -14.41
N ASN A 145 2.07 -13.52 -14.19
CA ASN A 145 0.78 -14.07 -14.62
C ASN A 145 0.73 -14.32 -16.14
N THR A 146 1.26 -13.40 -16.93
CA THR A 146 1.31 -13.53 -18.40
C THR A 146 2.16 -14.74 -18.83
N ILE A 147 3.31 -14.98 -18.18
CA ILE A 147 4.17 -16.15 -18.43
C ILE A 147 3.41 -17.46 -18.11
N GLU A 148 2.53 -17.43 -17.12
CA GLU A 148 1.68 -18.57 -16.73
C GLU A 148 0.41 -18.72 -17.58
N GLY A 149 0.22 -17.88 -18.61
CA GLY A 149 -0.95 -17.95 -19.49
C GLY A 149 -2.15 -17.12 -19.04
N PHE A 150 -1.97 -16.19 -18.07
CA PHE A 150 -2.99 -15.28 -17.57
C PHE A 150 -2.60 -13.83 -17.86
N PRO A 151 -2.69 -13.36 -19.12
CA PRO A 151 -2.36 -11.99 -19.47
C PRO A 151 -3.36 -11.01 -18.86
N GLY A 152 -2.84 -9.86 -18.41
CA GLY A 152 -3.63 -8.75 -17.91
C GLY A 152 -3.00 -7.42 -18.31
N ASN A 153 -3.76 -6.34 -18.11
CA ASN A 153 -3.39 -4.98 -18.45
C ASN A 153 -3.52 -4.06 -17.23
N TYR A 154 -2.60 -3.12 -17.11
CA TYR A 154 -2.58 -2.10 -16.06
C TYR A 154 -2.98 -0.74 -16.64
N ILE A 155 -3.86 -0.03 -15.94
CA ILE A 155 -4.25 1.35 -16.21
C ILE A 155 -4.03 2.14 -14.93
N GLY A 156 -3.11 3.10 -14.97
CA GLY A 156 -2.90 4.04 -13.88
C GLY A 156 -3.39 5.42 -14.25
N THR A 157 -3.95 6.15 -13.30
CA THR A 157 -4.34 7.56 -13.47
C THR A 157 -3.66 8.44 -12.44
N ASP A 158 -3.30 9.65 -12.85
CA ASP A 158 -2.77 10.68 -11.98
C ASP A 158 -3.01 12.05 -12.61
N ILE A 159 -3.15 13.10 -11.80
CA ILE A 159 -3.29 14.47 -12.28
C ILE A 159 -1.93 15.16 -12.49
N ALA A 160 -0.87 14.64 -11.87
CA ALA A 160 0.46 15.24 -11.92
C ALA A 160 1.22 14.82 -13.18
N LEU A 161 1.70 15.80 -13.93
CA LEU A 161 2.61 15.56 -15.06
C LEU A 161 3.90 14.86 -14.58
N GLY A 162 4.27 13.77 -15.23
CA GLY A 162 5.47 13.00 -14.89
C GLY A 162 5.24 11.89 -13.89
N SER A 163 4.01 11.65 -13.43
CA SER A 163 3.69 10.47 -12.64
C SER A 163 4.11 9.18 -13.33
N GLY A 164 4.52 8.18 -12.54
CA GLY A 164 5.07 6.94 -13.06
C GLY A 164 6.52 7.00 -13.51
N GLY A 165 7.29 8.01 -13.10
CA GLY A 165 8.69 8.19 -13.50
C GLY A 165 9.62 7.03 -13.17
N LEU A 166 9.23 6.12 -12.29
CA LEU A 166 9.95 4.87 -12.00
C LEU A 166 9.65 3.74 -13.00
N LEU A 167 8.64 3.86 -13.84
CA LEU A 167 8.32 2.85 -14.86
C LEU A 167 9.29 2.93 -16.04
N SER A 168 9.61 1.78 -16.60
CA SER A 168 10.39 1.67 -17.83
C SER A 168 9.48 1.42 -19.04
N ASN A 169 10.00 1.62 -20.24
CA ASN A 169 9.30 1.26 -21.47
C ASN A 169 8.91 -0.24 -21.52
N GLN A 170 9.62 -1.11 -20.80
CA GLN A 170 9.27 -2.53 -20.71
C GLN A 170 8.09 -2.75 -19.76
N ASP A 171 7.97 -1.94 -18.70
CA ASP A 171 6.81 -1.98 -17.80
C ASP A 171 5.56 -1.47 -18.53
N LEU A 172 5.69 -0.40 -19.32
CA LEU A 172 4.59 0.19 -20.09
C LEU A 172 4.08 -0.69 -21.25
N LYS A 173 4.71 -1.83 -21.55
CA LYS A 173 4.13 -2.86 -22.42
C LYS A 173 2.96 -3.62 -21.78
N PHE A 174 2.85 -3.55 -20.46
CA PHE A 174 1.81 -4.22 -19.66
C PHE A 174 0.73 -3.25 -19.18
N GLY A 175 0.77 -2.00 -19.64
CA GLY A 175 -0.23 -1.00 -19.26
C GLY A 175 0.17 0.40 -19.64
N LYS A 176 -0.66 1.35 -19.22
CA LYS A 176 -0.48 2.78 -19.50
C LYS A 176 -0.76 3.63 -18.28
N ILE A 177 -0.19 4.84 -18.27
CA ILE A 177 -0.55 5.90 -17.32
C ILE A 177 -1.28 6.98 -18.11
N ILE A 178 -2.41 7.42 -17.59
CA ILE A 178 -3.24 8.47 -18.15
C ILE A 178 -3.18 9.66 -17.19
N ILE A 179 -2.67 10.78 -17.67
CA ILE A 179 -2.62 12.02 -16.88
C ILE A 179 -3.96 12.72 -17.05
N ASN A 180 -4.88 12.41 -16.14
CA ASN A 180 -6.22 12.99 -16.09
C ASN A 180 -6.87 12.66 -14.73
N ASP A 181 -8.01 13.30 -14.46
CA ASP A 181 -8.87 12.94 -13.33
C ASP A 181 -9.38 11.50 -13.46
N THR A 182 -9.30 10.76 -12.36
CA THR A 182 -9.67 9.35 -12.29
C THR A 182 -11.14 9.12 -12.70
N SER A 183 -12.04 9.97 -12.25
CA SER A 183 -13.48 9.83 -12.53
C SER A 183 -13.77 10.02 -14.03
N VAL A 184 -13.04 10.91 -14.69
CA VAL A 184 -13.15 11.10 -16.16
C VAL A 184 -12.71 9.83 -16.87
N VAL A 185 -11.55 9.29 -16.51
CA VAL A 185 -11.00 8.08 -17.15
C VAL A 185 -11.90 6.86 -16.92
N ILE A 186 -12.42 6.68 -15.68
CA ILE A 186 -13.36 5.59 -15.37
C ILE A 186 -14.61 5.68 -16.25
N ASN A 187 -15.17 6.87 -16.44
CA ASN A 187 -16.38 7.04 -17.24
C ASN A 187 -16.16 6.69 -18.72
N GLU A 188 -14.97 6.96 -19.25
CA GLU A 188 -14.58 6.67 -20.64
C GLU A 188 -14.14 5.21 -20.86
N LEU A 189 -13.89 4.45 -19.78
CA LEU A 189 -13.41 3.08 -19.87
C LEU A 189 -14.53 2.15 -20.39
N ASN A 190 -14.18 1.31 -21.36
CA ASN A 190 -15.10 0.31 -21.93
C ASN A 190 -14.92 -1.08 -21.29
N GLU A 191 -13.76 -1.35 -20.68
CA GLU A 191 -13.44 -2.62 -20.04
C GLU A 191 -13.98 -2.67 -18.61
N GLU A 192 -14.34 -3.87 -18.16
CA GLU A 192 -14.60 -4.13 -16.73
C GLU A 192 -13.29 -4.20 -15.95
N ILE A 193 -13.31 -3.72 -14.71
CA ILE A 193 -12.15 -3.68 -13.81
C ILE A 193 -12.22 -4.86 -12.83
N ASP A 194 -11.20 -5.71 -12.84
CA ASP A 194 -11.10 -6.84 -11.91
C ASP A 194 -10.42 -6.44 -10.59
N LEU A 195 -9.48 -5.50 -10.64
CA LEU A 195 -8.79 -4.98 -9.47
C LEU A 195 -8.72 -3.46 -9.56
N PHE A 196 -9.39 -2.78 -8.63
CA PHE A 196 -9.34 -1.33 -8.48
C PHE A 196 -8.51 -0.96 -7.25
N ILE A 197 -7.61 0.01 -7.35
CA ILE A 197 -6.81 0.53 -6.25
C ILE A 197 -7.08 2.03 -6.12
N SER A 198 -7.60 2.45 -4.96
CA SER A 198 -7.73 3.84 -4.55
C SER A 198 -6.49 4.24 -3.73
N ASP A 199 -5.55 4.95 -4.34
CA ASP A 199 -4.31 5.50 -3.75
C ASP A 199 -4.12 6.98 -4.18
N GLY A 200 -5.22 7.68 -4.48
CA GLY A 200 -5.22 9.10 -4.91
C GLY A 200 -5.17 10.08 -3.75
N ASP A 201 -6.09 11.04 -3.74
CA ASP A 201 -6.25 11.97 -2.61
C ASP A 201 -6.73 11.21 -1.36
N HIS A 202 -6.08 11.49 -0.22
CA HIS A 202 -6.37 10.83 1.06
C HIS A 202 -7.57 11.44 1.80
N SER A 203 -8.40 12.27 1.16
CA SER A 203 -9.64 12.76 1.74
C SER A 203 -10.78 11.72 1.63
N SER A 204 -11.60 11.62 2.67
CA SER A 204 -12.76 10.71 2.68
C SER A 204 -13.78 11.04 1.58
N GLU A 205 -13.91 12.31 1.22
CA GLU A 205 -14.83 12.76 0.17
C GLU A 205 -14.35 12.28 -1.21
N PHE A 206 -13.07 12.42 -1.51
CA PHE A 206 -12.49 11.95 -2.76
C PHE A 206 -12.62 10.43 -2.90
N GLU A 207 -12.20 9.68 -1.88
CA GLU A 207 -12.29 8.21 -1.87
C GLU A 207 -13.74 7.75 -2.08
N TRP A 208 -14.71 8.39 -1.41
CA TRP A 208 -16.13 8.07 -1.58
C TRP A 208 -16.63 8.30 -3.01
N ASN A 209 -16.28 9.43 -3.60
CA ASN A 209 -16.68 9.77 -4.97
C ASN A 209 -16.07 8.81 -5.98
N GLU A 210 -14.81 8.46 -5.81
CA GLU A 210 -14.08 7.54 -6.67
C GLU A 210 -14.66 6.11 -6.61
N LEU A 211 -14.93 5.59 -5.41
CA LEU A 211 -15.56 4.28 -5.22
C LEU A 211 -16.96 4.21 -5.83
N ASN A 212 -17.73 5.29 -5.74
CA ASN A 212 -19.04 5.37 -6.40
C ASN A 212 -18.95 5.52 -7.91
N ALA A 213 -17.92 6.15 -8.44
CA ALA A 213 -17.70 6.22 -9.87
C ALA A 213 -17.34 4.86 -10.48
N VAL A 214 -16.52 4.07 -9.77
CA VAL A 214 -16.01 2.81 -10.30
C VAL A 214 -17.00 1.64 -10.21
N ILE A 215 -18.01 1.70 -9.34
CA ILE A 215 -18.86 0.54 -9.02
C ILE A 215 -19.51 -0.12 -10.25
N ASN A 216 -19.95 0.68 -11.21
CA ASN A 216 -20.58 0.19 -12.43
C ASN A 216 -19.59 -0.33 -13.48
N LYS A 217 -18.30 -0.22 -13.21
CA LYS A 217 -17.20 -0.71 -14.05
C LYS A 217 -16.52 -1.93 -13.44
N LEU A 218 -16.87 -2.31 -12.22
CA LEU A 218 -16.30 -3.47 -11.55
C LEU A 218 -16.84 -4.77 -12.18
N SER A 219 -15.95 -5.72 -12.44
CA SER A 219 -16.35 -7.07 -12.84
C SER A 219 -16.98 -7.83 -11.67
N LYS A 220 -17.74 -8.88 -11.99
CA LYS A 220 -18.52 -9.66 -11.01
C LYS A 220 -17.68 -10.26 -9.87
N LYS A 221 -16.39 -10.47 -10.04
CA LYS A 221 -15.47 -10.99 -9.00
C LYS A 221 -14.37 -9.99 -8.67
N SER A 222 -14.68 -8.72 -8.78
CA SER A 222 -13.72 -7.67 -8.57
C SER A 222 -13.24 -7.58 -7.12
N CYS A 223 -12.00 -7.15 -6.98
CA CYS A 223 -11.40 -6.72 -5.72
C CYS A 223 -11.18 -5.20 -5.75
N VAL A 224 -11.51 -4.54 -4.65
CA VAL A 224 -11.21 -3.11 -4.48
C VAL A 224 -10.24 -2.96 -3.31
N LEU A 225 -9.13 -2.27 -3.56
CA LEU A 225 -8.14 -1.93 -2.53
C LEU A 225 -8.22 -0.45 -2.20
N SER A 226 -7.95 -0.10 -0.96
CA SER A 226 -7.75 1.29 -0.53
C SER A 226 -6.50 1.41 0.33
N ASP A 227 -5.66 2.36 -0.05
CA ASP A 227 -4.51 2.79 0.73
C ASP A 227 -4.93 3.64 1.94
N ASN A 228 -6.08 4.28 1.87
CA ASN A 228 -6.60 5.22 2.86
C ASN A 228 -7.27 4.55 4.06
N SER A 229 -7.54 3.25 4.03
CA SER A 229 -8.28 2.52 5.08
C SER A 229 -7.62 2.56 6.46
N HIS A 230 -6.39 3.05 6.58
CA HIS A 230 -5.73 3.28 7.86
C HIS A 230 -6.12 4.60 8.53
N THR A 231 -6.71 5.54 7.78
CA THR A 231 -7.14 6.88 8.24
C THR A 231 -8.61 7.14 8.04
N SER A 232 -9.27 6.42 7.11
CA SER A 232 -10.69 6.59 6.81
C SER A 232 -11.45 5.26 6.94
N GLY A 233 -12.74 5.35 7.26
CA GLY A 233 -13.66 4.20 7.24
C GLY A 233 -14.43 4.06 5.93
N VAL A 234 -14.07 4.81 4.90
CA VAL A 234 -14.85 4.93 3.66
C VAL A 234 -15.00 3.60 2.95
N LEU A 235 -13.91 2.89 2.68
CA LEU A 235 -14.01 1.59 2.01
C LEU A 235 -14.83 0.58 2.82
N ALA A 236 -14.71 0.60 4.16
CA ALA A 236 -15.49 -0.29 5.02
C ALA A 236 -17.00 0.00 4.91
N GLU A 237 -17.39 1.28 5.02
CA GLU A 237 -18.79 1.71 4.90
C GLU A 237 -19.33 1.44 3.49
N TRP A 238 -18.56 1.76 2.46
CA TRP A 238 -18.91 1.51 1.07
C TRP A 238 -19.09 0.02 0.80
N SER A 239 -18.25 -0.85 1.36
CA SER A 239 -18.37 -2.30 1.22
C SER A 239 -19.70 -2.79 1.79
N VAL A 240 -20.05 -2.36 3.01
CA VAL A 240 -21.34 -2.75 3.64
C VAL A 240 -22.53 -2.30 2.80
N ARG A 241 -22.50 -1.06 2.29
CA ARG A 241 -23.61 -0.53 1.45
C ARG A 241 -23.80 -1.27 0.14
N ASN A 242 -22.74 -1.90 -0.37
CA ASN A 242 -22.74 -2.62 -1.63
C ASN A 242 -22.73 -4.16 -1.47
N GLY A 243 -23.01 -4.68 -0.27
CA GLY A 243 -23.07 -6.12 -0.01
C GLY A 243 -21.71 -6.82 -0.20
N ARG A 244 -20.62 -6.14 0.12
CA ARG A 244 -19.26 -6.64 -0.04
C ARG A 244 -18.60 -6.86 1.32
N LYS A 245 -17.68 -7.81 1.41
CA LYS A 245 -16.88 -8.07 2.62
C LYS A 245 -15.69 -7.10 2.69
N PHE A 246 -15.47 -6.51 3.84
CA PHE A 246 -14.32 -5.65 4.11
C PHE A 246 -13.29 -6.35 4.99
N TYR A 247 -12.01 -6.19 4.62
CA TYR A 247 -10.87 -6.66 5.38
C TYR A 247 -9.82 -5.55 5.47
N PHE A 248 -9.04 -5.54 6.55
CA PHE A 248 -7.96 -4.56 6.73
C PHE A 248 -6.72 -5.22 7.29
N PHE A 249 -5.59 -4.99 6.63
CA PHE A 249 -4.26 -5.32 7.11
C PHE A 249 -3.53 -4.04 7.50
N LYS A 250 -3.06 -3.95 8.75
CA LYS A 250 -2.21 -2.86 9.22
C LYS A 250 -0.75 -3.21 9.01
N GLU A 251 -0.02 -2.38 8.28
CA GLU A 251 1.42 -2.56 8.13
C GLU A 251 2.21 -2.03 9.33
N GLU A 252 3.36 -2.65 9.59
CA GLU A 252 4.32 -2.22 10.60
C GLU A 252 5.72 -2.09 9.98
N PRO A 253 6.14 -0.85 9.63
CA PRO A 253 7.47 -0.58 9.09
C PRO A 253 8.60 -0.93 10.04
N GLU A 254 9.64 -1.61 9.55
CA GLU A 254 10.79 -1.96 10.37
C GLU A 254 11.76 -0.80 10.52
N GLY A 255 12.01 -0.41 11.76
CA GLY A 255 13.02 0.60 12.08
C GLY A 255 12.74 2.00 11.53
N HIS A 256 11.51 2.25 11.11
CA HIS A 256 11.08 3.47 10.46
C HIS A 256 10.31 4.39 11.41
N TRP A 257 10.28 5.71 11.10
CA TRP A 257 9.52 6.69 11.90
C TRP A 257 8.03 6.67 11.58
N TYR A 258 7.67 6.31 10.34
CA TYR A 258 6.28 6.26 9.90
C TYR A 258 5.55 5.09 10.60
N PRO A 259 4.36 5.32 11.14
CA PRO A 259 3.64 4.27 11.87
C PRO A 259 3.03 3.19 10.98
N GLY A 260 3.19 3.32 9.68
CA GLY A 260 2.60 2.47 8.68
C GLY A 260 1.19 2.89 8.27
N ALA A 261 0.82 2.57 7.04
CA ALA A 261 -0.54 2.60 6.53
C ALA A 261 -1.19 1.21 6.64
N GLY A 262 -1.66 0.67 5.55
CA GLY A 262 -2.24 -0.67 5.50
C GLY A 262 -2.84 -0.96 4.14
N ILE A 263 -3.58 -2.07 4.07
CA ILE A 263 -4.30 -2.47 2.88
C ILE A 263 -5.75 -2.70 3.27
N GLY A 264 -6.65 -1.82 2.84
CA GLY A 264 -8.09 -2.09 2.86
C GLY A 264 -8.46 -2.94 1.67
N ILE A 265 -9.29 -3.96 1.85
CA ILE A 265 -9.72 -4.88 0.80
C ILE A 265 -11.24 -5.01 0.87
N SER A 266 -11.91 -4.81 -0.27
CA SER A 266 -13.32 -5.09 -0.44
C SER A 266 -13.50 -6.18 -1.49
N LEU A 267 -14.16 -7.28 -1.12
CA LEU A 267 -14.47 -8.40 -1.99
C LEU A 267 -15.98 -8.59 -2.10
N GLU A 268 -16.45 -9.08 -3.23
CA GLU A 268 -17.86 -9.52 -3.32
C GLU A 268 -18.13 -10.65 -2.34
N GLU A 269 -19.36 -10.69 -1.84
CA GLU A 269 -19.87 -11.79 -1.05
C GLU A 269 -20.34 -12.89 -2.00
N ASP A 270 -19.82 -14.13 -1.85
CA ASP A 270 -20.19 -15.30 -2.67
C ASP A 270 -21.68 -15.67 -2.51
#